data_39dba884fc349dfacdaef686c29054e6
#
_entry.id   39dba884fc349dfacdaef686c29054e6
#
_cell.length_a   1.000
_cell.length_b   1.000
_cell.length_c   1.000
_cell.angle_alpha   90.00
_cell.angle_beta   90.00
_cell.angle_gamma   90.00
#
_symmetry.space_group_name_H-M   'P 1'
#
loop_
_entity.id
_entity.type
_entity.pdbx_description
1 polymer ?
#
loop_
_entity_poly.entity_id
_entity_poly.type
_entity_poly.pdbx_seq_one_letter_code
_entity_poly.pdbx_strand_id
1 'polypeptide(L)'
;MATFFRYFENLNAMRHEAAARMLERFPLVEIPDIGEGDLEDRVERFVGLRVALWEEVNLLARLQRSLVLEDPDAAKMVNYVRGVMANQVADHFAIELRGLSAAKRDDLVAVIATLTSVESWEQFRTVYGRSRLQTRRAWAETIMAVLPRPGV
;
A
#
# COMPACT_ATOMS: atom_id res chain seq x y z
N MET A 1 -31.04 23.37 -13.10
CA MET A 1 -30.61 22.00 -13.36
C MET A 1 -29.31 21.89 -14.18
N ALA A 2 -29.06 22.76 -15.16
CA ALA A 2 -27.83 22.72 -15.99
C ALA A 2 -26.51 22.90 -15.23
N THR A 3 -26.49 23.60 -14.11
CA THR A 3 -25.27 23.88 -13.31
C THR A 3 -24.79 22.66 -12.54
N PHE A 4 -25.71 21.77 -12.14
CA PHE A 4 -25.35 20.57 -11.36
C PHE A 4 -24.64 19.51 -12.23
N PHE A 5 -25.10 19.30 -13.48
CA PHE A 5 -24.46 18.38 -14.42
C PHE A 5 -23.07 18.86 -14.88
N ARG A 6 -22.89 20.17 -15.04
CA ARG A 6 -21.58 20.75 -15.37
C ARG A 6 -20.57 20.58 -14.24
N TYR A 7 -21.03 20.57 -12.99
CA TYR A 7 -20.20 20.33 -11.82
C TYR A 7 -19.79 18.85 -11.71
N PHE A 8 -20.65 17.91 -12.14
CA PHE A 8 -20.34 16.48 -12.13
C PHE A 8 -19.32 16.08 -13.20
N GLU A 9 -19.41 16.60 -14.42
CA GLU A 9 -18.40 16.38 -15.46
C GLU A 9 -17.04 16.99 -15.04
N ASN A 10 -17.04 18.18 -14.48
CA ASN A 10 -15.83 18.79 -13.91
C ASN A 10 -15.27 18.01 -12.71
N LEU A 11 -16.12 17.41 -11.90
CA LEU A 11 -15.68 16.65 -10.73
C LEU A 11 -14.96 15.37 -11.14
N ASN A 12 -15.45 14.64 -12.15
CA ASN A 12 -14.81 13.43 -12.67
C ASN A 12 -13.49 13.78 -13.39
N ALA A 13 -13.46 14.80 -14.22
CA ALA A 13 -12.24 15.30 -14.85
C ALA A 13 -11.19 15.72 -13.79
N MET A 14 -11.63 16.43 -12.75
CA MET A 14 -10.77 16.83 -11.65
C MET A 14 -10.24 15.63 -10.85
N ARG A 15 -11.04 14.57 -10.68
CA ARG A 15 -10.63 13.31 -10.01
C ARG A 15 -9.58 12.56 -10.83
N HIS A 16 -9.78 12.44 -12.15
CA HIS A 16 -8.82 11.82 -13.05
C HIS A 16 -7.49 12.60 -13.08
N GLU A 17 -7.55 13.92 -13.16
CA GLU A 17 -6.34 14.76 -13.11
C GLU A 17 -5.63 14.69 -11.76
N ALA A 18 -6.36 14.68 -10.65
CA ALA A 18 -5.80 14.50 -9.32
C ALA A 18 -5.11 13.14 -9.16
N ALA A 19 -5.71 12.07 -9.70
CA ALA A 19 -5.10 10.73 -9.70
C ALA A 19 -3.83 10.67 -10.56
N ALA A 20 -3.84 11.29 -11.76
CA ALA A 20 -2.67 11.36 -12.62
C ALA A 20 -1.52 12.14 -11.96
N ARG A 21 -1.80 13.30 -11.39
CA ARG A 21 -0.80 14.10 -10.66
C ARG A 21 -0.26 13.38 -9.42
N MET A 22 -1.06 12.55 -8.77
CA MET A 22 -0.59 11.74 -7.66
C MET A 22 0.42 10.69 -8.13
N LEU A 23 0.13 10.00 -9.23
CA LEU A 23 1.06 9.01 -9.80
C LEU A 23 2.37 9.64 -10.27
N GLU A 24 2.34 10.89 -10.75
CA GLU A 24 3.53 11.66 -11.09
C GLU A 24 4.33 12.07 -9.84
N ARG A 25 3.64 12.47 -8.78
CA ARG A 25 4.28 12.94 -7.54
C ARG A 25 4.76 11.80 -6.64
N PHE A 26 4.06 10.67 -6.68
CA PHE A 26 4.38 9.46 -5.94
C PHE A 26 4.54 8.33 -6.94
N PRO A 27 5.71 8.15 -7.55
CA PRO A 27 5.96 7.05 -8.46
C PRO A 27 5.86 5.73 -7.67
N LEU A 28 4.65 5.21 -7.57
CA LEU A 28 4.35 3.91 -6.97
C LEU A 28 5.10 2.77 -7.69
N VAL A 29 5.64 3.09 -8.86
CA VAL A 29 6.44 2.19 -9.70
C VAL A 29 7.89 2.14 -9.23
N GLU A 30 8.40 3.21 -8.61
CA GLU A 30 9.74 3.23 -8.03
C GLU A 30 9.67 2.67 -6.61
N ILE A 31 10.32 1.55 -6.41
CA ILE A 31 10.47 0.95 -5.09
C ILE A 31 11.56 1.71 -4.37
N PRO A 32 11.25 2.46 -3.30
CA PRO A 32 12.31 3.09 -2.51
C PRO A 32 13.26 2.00 -2.01
N ASP A 33 14.55 2.20 -2.22
CA ASP A 33 15.56 1.29 -1.68
C ASP A 33 15.46 1.30 -0.15
N ILE A 34 15.13 0.14 0.43
CA ILE A 34 15.13 -0.04 1.89
C ILE A 34 16.52 -0.30 2.45
N GLY A 35 17.53 -0.35 1.57
CA GLY A 35 18.93 -0.47 1.90
C GLY A 35 19.32 -1.86 2.40
N GLU A 36 20.62 -1.99 2.66
CA GLU A 36 21.22 -3.16 3.28
C GLU A 36 21.00 -3.13 4.81
N GLY A 37 21.24 -4.23 5.45
CA GLY A 37 21.15 -4.40 6.90
C GLY A 37 20.47 -5.71 7.26
N ASP A 38 20.30 -5.92 8.55
CA ASP A 38 19.58 -7.08 9.04
C ASP A 38 18.08 -6.99 8.71
N LEU A 39 17.36 -8.07 8.96
CA LEU A 39 15.93 -8.15 8.64
C LEU A 39 15.12 -7.10 9.44
N GLU A 40 15.47 -6.87 10.71
CA GLU A 40 14.76 -5.94 11.58
C GLU A 40 14.86 -4.49 11.02
N ASP A 41 16.06 -4.05 10.66
CA ASP A 41 16.31 -2.75 10.07
C ASP A 41 15.56 -2.57 8.75
N ARG A 42 15.55 -3.60 7.89
CA ARG A 42 14.86 -3.56 6.59
C ARG A 42 13.34 -3.51 6.78
N VAL A 43 12.80 -4.29 7.71
CA VAL A 43 11.36 -4.26 8.04
C VAL A 43 10.95 -2.90 8.59
N GLU A 44 11.72 -2.32 9.50
CA GLU A 44 11.44 -0.99 10.05
C GLU A 44 11.43 0.11 8.97
N ARG A 45 12.38 0.07 8.03
CA ARG A 45 12.41 1.02 6.91
C ARG A 45 11.22 0.81 5.96
N PHE A 46 10.93 -0.43 5.59
CA PHE A 46 9.78 -0.76 4.74
C PHE A 46 8.46 -0.26 5.34
N VAL A 47 8.21 -0.60 6.59
CA VAL A 47 6.99 -0.16 7.29
C VAL A 47 6.94 1.35 7.45
N GLY A 48 8.08 1.98 7.74
CA GLY A 48 8.20 3.44 7.83
C GLY A 48 7.77 4.14 6.53
N LEU A 49 8.24 3.64 5.38
CA LEU A 49 7.88 4.17 4.06
C LEU A 49 6.39 3.94 3.74
N ARG A 50 5.84 2.76 4.07
CA ARG A 50 4.41 2.47 3.88
C ARG A 50 3.51 3.40 4.69
N VAL A 51 3.81 3.58 5.97
CA VAL A 51 3.01 4.46 6.83
C VAL A 51 3.12 5.91 6.35
N ALA A 52 4.32 6.37 5.96
CA ALA A 52 4.50 7.72 5.43
C ALA A 52 3.69 7.93 4.15
N LEU A 53 3.70 6.97 3.22
CA LEU A 53 2.90 7.02 2.00
C LEU A 53 1.40 7.15 2.32
N TRP A 54 0.86 6.31 3.20
CA TRP A 54 -0.56 6.35 3.52
C TRP A 54 -0.99 7.60 4.29
N GLU A 55 -0.13 8.14 5.15
CA GLU A 55 -0.38 9.44 5.80
C GLU A 55 -0.56 10.56 4.76
N GLU A 56 0.15 10.50 3.65
CA GLU A 56 0.09 11.53 2.62
C GLU A 56 -1.06 11.33 1.63
N VAL A 57 -1.31 10.08 1.19
CA VAL A 57 -2.25 9.83 0.08
C VAL A 57 -3.61 9.26 0.49
N ASN A 58 -3.88 9.09 1.80
CA ASN A 58 -5.09 8.39 2.26
C ASN A 58 -6.42 8.97 1.74
N LEU A 59 -6.55 10.29 1.69
CA LEU A 59 -7.77 10.94 1.21
C LEU A 59 -8.05 10.61 -0.25
N LEU A 60 -7.01 10.57 -1.07
CA LEU A 60 -7.12 10.24 -2.48
C LEU A 60 -7.37 8.75 -2.69
N ALA A 61 -6.73 7.89 -1.90
CA ALA A 61 -6.99 6.46 -1.91
C ALA A 61 -8.46 6.13 -1.54
N ARG A 62 -9.02 6.84 -0.56
CA ARG A 62 -10.45 6.75 -0.21
C ARG A 62 -11.33 7.17 -1.36
N LEU A 63 -11.01 8.29 -2.00
CA LEU A 63 -11.77 8.78 -3.16
C LEU A 63 -11.74 7.77 -4.30
N GLN A 64 -10.59 7.24 -4.66
CA GLN A 64 -10.46 6.22 -5.70
C GLN A 64 -11.29 4.96 -5.38
N ARG A 65 -11.22 4.48 -4.15
CA ARG A 65 -12.01 3.31 -3.72
C ARG A 65 -13.52 3.55 -3.76
N SER A 66 -13.97 4.76 -3.47
CA SER A 66 -15.41 5.09 -3.55
C SER A 66 -15.96 5.03 -4.96
N LEU A 67 -15.10 5.11 -5.98
CA LEU A 67 -15.48 5.09 -7.39
C LEU A 67 -15.43 3.69 -8.02
N VAL A 68 -14.86 2.70 -7.33
CA VAL A 68 -14.62 1.34 -7.90
C VAL A 68 -15.89 0.68 -8.45
N LEU A 69 -17.04 0.90 -7.80
CA LEU A 69 -18.31 0.31 -8.24
C LEU A 69 -18.95 1.04 -9.42
N GLU A 70 -18.60 2.30 -9.66
CA GLU A 70 -19.21 3.16 -10.65
C GLU A 70 -18.30 3.40 -11.87
N ASP A 71 -16.98 3.27 -11.67
CA ASP A 71 -15.98 3.57 -12.67
C ASP A 71 -14.99 2.39 -12.86
N PRO A 72 -15.07 1.68 -14.00
CA PRO A 72 -14.16 0.57 -14.30
C PRO A 72 -12.68 0.97 -14.34
N ASP A 73 -12.36 2.21 -14.69
CA ASP A 73 -10.97 2.67 -14.74
C ASP A 73 -10.44 2.96 -13.32
N ALA A 74 -11.29 3.42 -12.41
CA ALA A 74 -10.95 3.48 -10.98
C ALA A 74 -10.67 2.08 -10.42
N ALA A 75 -11.47 1.09 -10.79
CA ALA A 75 -11.25 -0.31 -10.38
C ALA A 75 -9.91 -0.86 -10.89
N LYS A 76 -9.57 -0.62 -12.17
CA LYS A 76 -8.28 -1.00 -12.75
C LYS A 76 -7.11 -0.35 -12.01
N MET A 77 -7.23 0.96 -11.72
CA MET A 77 -6.19 1.71 -11.01
C MET A 77 -5.96 1.16 -9.60
N VAL A 78 -7.02 0.91 -8.84
CA VAL A 78 -6.91 0.33 -7.49
C VAL A 78 -6.23 -1.03 -7.54
N ASN A 79 -6.60 -1.90 -8.49
CA ASN A 79 -5.99 -3.21 -8.65
C ASN A 79 -4.53 -3.13 -9.12
N TYR A 80 -4.20 -2.18 -9.99
CA TYR A 80 -2.81 -1.92 -10.39
C TYR A 80 -1.95 -1.52 -9.18
N VAL A 81 -2.41 -0.57 -8.37
CA VAL A 81 -1.70 -0.14 -7.16
C VAL A 81 -1.49 -1.30 -6.20
N ARG A 82 -2.51 -2.13 -5.96
CA ARG A 82 -2.38 -3.33 -5.12
C ARG A 82 -1.34 -4.31 -5.66
N GLY A 83 -1.29 -4.52 -6.98
CA GLY A 83 -0.27 -5.34 -7.63
C GLY A 83 1.14 -4.79 -7.43
N VAL A 84 1.34 -3.49 -7.62
CA VAL A 84 2.63 -2.82 -7.37
C VAL A 84 3.06 -3.00 -5.91
N MET A 85 2.13 -2.81 -4.96
CA MET A 85 2.43 -2.97 -3.53
C MET A 85 2.81 -4.40 -3.15
N ALA A 86 2.19 -5.39 -3.78
CA ALA A 86 2.54 -6.80 -3.58
C ALA A 86 3.92 -7.14 -4.18
N ASN A 87 4.21 -6.65 -5.39
CA ASN A 87 5.52 -6.82 -6.01
C ASN A 87 6.64 -6.21 -5.15
N GLN A 88 6.43 -5.03 -4.57
CA GLN A 88 7.38 -4.43 -3.65
C GLN A 88 7.67 -5.31 -2.43
N VAL A 89 6.66 -5.97 -1.87
CA VAL A 89 6.87 -6.93 -0.77
C VAL A 89 7.75 -8.08 -1.23
N ALA A 90 7.45 -8.66 -2.41
CA ALA A 90 8.21 -9.77 -2.97
C ALA A 90 9.69 -9.41 -3.21
N ASP A 91 9.93 -8.21 -3.72
CA ASP A 91 11.29 -7.73 -4.04
C ASP A 91 12.08 -7.41 -2.77
N HIS A 92 11.50 -6.66 -1.83
CA HIS A 92 12.19 -6.28 -0.60
C HIS A 92 12.55 -7.46 0.31
N PHE A 93 11.72 -8.50 0.32
CA PHE A 93 11.91 -9.70 1.15
C PHE A 93 12.30 -10.93 0.33
N ALA A 94 12.87 -10.73 -0.87
CA ALA A 94 13.27 -11.83 -1.76
C ALA A 94 14.24 -12.82 -1.11
N ILE A 95 15.09 -12.35 -0.20
CA ILE A 95 16.05 -13.19 0.53
C ILE A 95 15.31 -14.17 1.45
N GLU A 96 14.38 -13.68 2.24
CA GLU A 96 13.59 -14.45 3.20
C GLU A 96 12.63 -15.40 2.49
N LEU A 97 12.14 -15.02 1.33
CA LEU A 97 11.17 -15.79 0.55
C LEU A 97 11.82 -16.88 -0.32
N ARG A 98 13.12 -16.82 -0.54
CA ARG A 98 13.84 -17.68 -1.54
C ARG A 98 13.71 -19.17 -1.29
N GLY A 99 13.68 -19.62 -0.04
CA GLY A 99 13.64 -21.06 0.32
C GLY A 99 12.24 -21.65 0.37
N LEU A 100 11.20 -20.87 0.12
CA LEU A 100 9.81 -21.29 0.26
C LEU A 100 9.25 -21.89 -1.03
N SER A 101 8.26 -22.78 -0.91
CA SER A 101 7.45 -23.18 -2.05
C SER A 101 6.72 -21.97 -2.67
N ALA A 102 6.38 -22.03 -3.95
CA ALA A 102 5.67 -20.94 -4.63
C ALA A 102 4.39 -20.54 -3.89
N ALA A 103 3.57 -21.52 -3.50
CA ALA A 103 2.33 -21.26 -2.79
C ALA A 103 2.57 -20.51 -1.46
N LYS A 104 3.54 -20.97 -0.65
CA LYS A 104 3.83 -20.34 0.63
C LYS A 104 4.43 -18.93 0.48
N ARG A 105 5.25 -18.72 -0.53
CA ARG A 105 5.76 -17.40 -0.88
C ARG A 105 4.63 -16.45 -1.25
N ASP A 106 3.73 -16.90 -2.14
CA ASP A 106 2.60 -16.09 -2.61
C ASP A 106 1.65 -15.75 -1.47
N ASP A 107 1.39 -16.69 -0.55
CA ASP A 107 0.60 -16.47 0.65
C ASP A 107 1.23 -15.39 1.55
N LEU A 108 2.54 -15.47 1.81
CA LEU A 108 3.22 -14.48 2.66
C LEU A 108 3.25 -13.09 2.02
N VAL A 109 3.48 -13.01 0.71
CA VAL A 109 3.39 -11.73 -0.03
C VAL A 109 1.99 -11.16 0.10
N ALA A 110 0.94 -11.95 -0.08
CA ALA A 110 -0.44 -11.50 0.06
C ALA A 110 -0.76 -11.02 1.48
N VAL A 111 -0.30 -11.75 2.50
CA VAL A 111 -0.50 -11.38 3.91
C VAL A 111 0.18 -10.05 4.23
N ILE A 112 1.46 -9.89 3.87
CA ILE A 112 2.22 -8.67 4.16
C ILE A 112 1.68 -7.48 3.36
N ALA A 113 1.34 -7.67 2.08
CA ALA A 113 0.77 -6.63 1.25
C ALA A 113 -0.60 -6.16 1.79
N THR A 114 -1.44 -7.09 2.24
CA THR A 114 -2.74 -6.78 2.86
C THR A 114 -2.56 -6.08 4.20
N LEU A 115 -1.67 -6.59 5.07
CA LEU A 115 -1.36 -5.96 6.36
C LEU A 115 -0.90 -4.52 6.19
N THR A 116 -0.10 -4.25 5.17
CA THR A 116 0.49 -2.92 4.92
C THR A 116 -0.28 -2.10 3.89
N SER A 117 -1.52 -2.47 3.57
CA SER A 117 -2.40 -1.75 2.64
C SER A 117 -2.95 -0.45 3.25
N VAL A 118 -3.48 0.42 2.39
CA VAL A 118 -4.17 1.64 2.83
C VAL A 118 -5.44 1.31 3.63
N GLU A 119 -6.13 0.23 3.29
CA GLU A 119 -7.31 -0.23 4.02
C GLU A 119 -6.95 -0.64 5.45
N SER A 120 -5.89 -1.40 5.64
CA SER A 120 -5.37 -1.77 6.95
C SER A 120 -4.93 -0.52 7.73
N TRP A 121 -4.16 0.38 7.10
CA TRP A 121 -3.76 1.64 7.71
C TRP A 121 -4.95 2.44 8.21
N GLU A 122 -5.99 2.57 7.38
CA GLU A 122 -7.22 3.28 7.73
C GLU A 122 -7.91 2.67 8.95
N GLN A 123 -8.04 1.34 9.00
CA GLN A 123 -8.63 0.65 10.14
C GLN A 123 -7.82 0.88 11.43
N PHE A 124 -6.49 0.76 11.36
CA PHE A 124 -5.62 1.03 12.51
C PHE A 124 -5.81 2.44 13.04
N ARG A 125 -5.87 3.45 12.14
CA ARG A 125 -5.97 4.86 12.51
C ARG A 125 -7.37 5.27 12.98
N THR A 126 -8.41 4.83 12.29
CA THR A 126 -9.78 5.34 12.51
C THR A 126 -10.64 4.43 13.36
N VAL A 127 -10.53 3.10 13.21
CA VAL A 127 -11.33 2.13 13.95
C VAL A 127 -10.68 1.79 15.28
N TYR A 128 -9.37 1.48 15.25
CA TYR A 128 -8.64 1.04 16.43
C TYR A 128 -7.94 2.18 17.18
N GLY A 129 -7.99 3.41 16.68
CA GLY A 129 -7.42 4.60 17.32
C GLY A 129 -5.90 4.54 17.52
N ARG A 130 -5.18 3.77 16.69
CA ARG A 130 -3.74 3.61 16.81
C ARG A 130 -3.00 4.83 16.30
N SER A 131 -1.99 5.27 17.04
CA SER A 131 -1.08 6.31 16.57
C SER A 131 -0.22 5.80 15.40
N ARG A 132 0.45 6.72 14.69
CA ARG A 132 1.42 6.38 13.66
C ARG A 132 2.49 5.40 14.17
N LEU A 133 3.06 5.68 15.34
CA LEU A 133 4.09 4.83 15.96
C LEU A 133 3.55 3.46 16.35
N GLN A 134 2.32 3.39 16.89
CA GLN A 134 1.70 2.12 17.24
C GLN A 134 1.39 1.28 15.99
N THR A 135 0.96 1.90 14.91
CA THR A 135 0.73 1.23 13.62
C THR A 135 2.03 0.66 13.06
N ARG A 136 3.11 1.47 13.03
CA ARG A 136 4.44 1.03 12.60
C ARG A 136 4.91 -0.18 13.41
N ARG A 137 4.89 -0.08 14.73
CA ARG A 137 5.31 -1.17 15.61
C ARG A 137 4.52 -2.45 15.34
N ALA A 138 3.19 -2.37 15.33
CA ALA A 138 2.34 -3.55 15.11
C ALA A 138 2.60 -4.23 13.76
N TRP A 139 2.79 -3.45 12.70
CA TRP A 139 3.12 -3.99 11.39
C TRP A 139 4.51 -4.62 11.35
N ALA A 140 5.52 -3.94 11.90
CA ALA A 140 6.89 -4.45 11.93
C ALA A 140 6.99 -5.75 12.73
N GLU A 141 6.44 -5.81 13.95
CA GLU A 141 6.40 -7.00 14.79
C GLU A 141 5.69 -8.17 14.08
N THR A 142 4.59 -7.89 13.37
CA THR A 142 3.85 -8.93 12.63
C THR A 142 4.66 -9.45 11.44
N ILE A 143 5.29 -8.58 10.66
CA ILE A 143 6.13 -8.98 9.52
C ILE A 143 7.32 -9.81 10.02
N MET A 144 7.98 -9.38 11.09
CA MET A 144 9.06 -10.14 11.72
C MET A 144 8.64 -11.52 12.21
N ALA A 145 7.38 -11.67 12.65
CA ALA A 145 6.85 -12.93 13.13
C ALA A 145 6.50 -13.93 12.01
N VAL A 146 6.12 -13.41 10.81
CA VAL A 146 5.69 -14.28 9.69
C VAL A 146 6.81 -14.58 8.70
N LEU A 147 7.80 -13.72 8.56
CA LEU A 147 8.94 -13.96 7.68
C LEU A 147 9.87 -15.03 8.25
N PRO A 148 10.30 -16.01 7.43
CA PRO A 148 11.30 -16.98 7.86
C PRO A 148 12.64 -16.29 8.12
N ARG A 149 13.33 -16.71 9.16
CA ARG A 149 14.70 -16.25 9.43
C ARG A 149 15.67 -17.04 8.57
N PRO A 150 16.51 -16.39 7.75
CA PRO A 150 17.52 -17.10 6.99
C PRO A 150 18.50 -17.78 7.97
N GLY A 151 18.64 -19.11 7.89
CA GLY A 151 19.69 -19.83 8.60
C GLY A 151 19.30 -20.50 9.92
N VAL A 152 18.02 -20.74 10.18
CA VAL A 152 17.59 -21.68 11.24
C VAL A 152 17.07 -22.96 10.62
#